data_e94d41d7026de8387aba44da8c86a9b1
#
_entry.id   e94d41d7026de8387aba44da8c86a9b1
#
_cell.length_a   1.000
_cell.length_b   1.000
_cell.length_c   1.000
_cell.angle_alpha   90.00
_cell.angle_beta   90.00
_cell.angle_gamma   90.00
#
_symmetry.space_group_name_H-M   'P 1'
#
loop_
_entity.id
_entity.type
_entity.pdbx_description
1 polymer ?
#
loop_
_entity_poly.entity_id
_entity_poly.type
_entity_poly.pdbx_seq_one_letter_code
_entity_poly.pdbx_strand_id
1 'polypeptide(L)'
;MPRPSPNLAERLRTVGLRLTRQRLALARLLFDGDDRHVTAEQLRGEATAASIPVSLATVYNVLNQFTAAGLLREVVVDNGRSYFDTNIDDHHHFFCEASGALQDIAGQDVMVSGIPMPPAGTEISRIEVIVRVRANAD
;
A
#
# COMPACT_ATOMS: atom_id res chain seq x y z
N MET A 1 -19.69 2.16 -0.86
CA MET A 1 -19.82 2.36 -2.29
C MET A 1 -18.54 2.86 -2.90
N PRO A 2 -18.06 2.17 -3.91
CA PRO A 2 -16.82 2.61 -4.53
C PRO A 2 -17.00 4.01 -5.10
N ARG A 3 -15.99 4.81 -4.89
CA ARG A 3 -15.99 6.18 -5.35
C ARG A 3 -15.22 6.25 -6.64
N PRO A 4 -15.83 6.68 -7.77
CA PRO A 4 -15.05 6.87 -8.97
C PRO A 4 -13.97 7.92 -8.70
N SER A 5 -12.81 7.73 -9.28
CA SER A 5 -11.74 8.72 -9.22
C SER A 5 -11.80 9.57 -10.48
N PRO A 6 -12.65 10.61 -10.49
CA PRO A 6 -12.92 11.34 -11.73
C PRO A 6 -11.68 11.96 -12.33
N ASN A 7 -10.67 12.25 -11.55
CA ASN A 7 -9.46 12.90 -12.04
C ASN A 7 -8.21 12.11 -11.70
N LEU A 8 -8.27 10.80 -11.91
CA LEU A 8 -7.11 9.96 -11.63
C LEU A 8 -5.90 10.36 -12.46
N ALA A 9 -6.11 10.65 -13.75
CA ALA A 9 -5.06 11.16 -14.62
C ALA A 9 -4.47 12.46 -14.06
N GLU A 10 -5.32 13.34 -13.57
CA GLU A 10 -4.90 14.61 -12.97
C GLU A 10 -4.10 14.37 -11.69
N ARG A 11 -4.51 13.43 -10.85
CA ARG A 11 -3.76 13.10 -9.64
C ARG A 11 -2.36 12.62 -9.97
N LEU A 12 -2.21 11.81 -11.01
CA LEU A 12 -0.90 11.33 -11.43
C LEU A 12 -0.02 12.48 -11.92
N ARG A 13 -0.58 13.39 -12.71
CA ARG A 13 0.16 14.56 -13.19
C ARG A 13 0.58 15.46 -12.02
N THR A 14 -0.31 15.67 -11.07
CA THR A 14 -0.06 16.57 -9.93
C THR A 14 1.14 16.11 -9.12
N VAL A 15 1.38 14.80 -9.00
CA VAL A 15 2.54 14.28 -8.28
C VAL A 15 3.74 14.05 -9.20
N GLY A 16 3.70 14.56 -10.44
CA GLY A 16 4.84 14.53 -11.33
C GLY A 16 5.01 13.25 -12.13
N LEU A 17 4.00 12.41 -12.18
CA LEU A 17 4.08 11.16 -12.92
C LEU A 17 3.58 11.34 -14.35
N ARG A 18 4.39 10.86 -15.28
CA ARG A 18 3.99 10.85 -16.69
C ARG A 18 2.86 9.87 -16.90
N LEU A 19 1.82 10.30 -17.62
CA LEU A 19 0.72 9.42 -17.98
C LEU A 19 1.16 8.42 -19.03
N THR A 20 1.05 7.16 -18.68
CA THR A 20 1.20 6.07 -19.63
C THR A 20 -0.05 5.20 -19.52
N ARG A 21 -0.30 4.42 -20.55
CA ARG A 21 -1.45 3.52 -20.59
C ARG A 21 -1.40 2.54 -19.41
N GLN A 22 -0.22 1.99 -19.15
CA GLN A 22 -0.05 1.02 -18.08
C GLN A 22 -0.22 1.66 -16.70
N ARG A 23 0.37 2.83 -16.46
CA ARG A 23 0.21 3.53 -15.17
C ARG A 23 -1.24 3.84 -14.89
N LEU A 24 -1.95 4.36 -15.88
CA LEU A 24 -3.35 4.72 -15.70
C LEU A 24 -4.21 3.49 -15.45
N ALA A 25 -3.96 2.39 -16.16
CA ALA A 25 -4.71 1.15 -15.98
C ALA A 25 -4.49 0.58 -14.58
N LEU A 26 -3.24 0.53 -14.11
CA LEU A 26 -2.94 0.05 -12.77
C LEU A 26 -3.49 0.98 -11.69
N ALA A 27 -3.43 2.29 -11.93
CA ALA A 27 -4.00 3.27 -11.00
C ALA A 27 -5.50 3.06 -10.84
N ARG A 28 -6.21 2.75 -11.91
CA ARG A 28 -7.65 2.47 -11.83
C ARG A 28 -7.93 1.25 -10.98
N LEU A 29 -7.15 0.19 -11.13
CA LEU A 29 -7.32 -1.01 -10.29
C LEU A 29 -7.09 -0.71 -8.82
N LEU A 30 -6.15 0.17 -8.52
CA LEU A 30 -5.81 0.50 -7.13
C LEU A 30 -6.79 1.49 -6.51
N PHE A 31 -7.18 2.53 -7.24
CA PHE A 31 -7.81 3.71 -6.64
C PHE A 31 -9.29 3.89 -6.97
N ASP A 32 -9.83 3.14 -7.93
CA ASP A 32 -11.26 3.22 -8.25
C ASP A 32 -12.05 2.30 -7.34
N GLY A 33 -12.25 2.71 -6.11
CA GLY A 33 -12.98 1.94 -5.13
C GLY A 33 -12.55 2.31 -3.73
N ASP A 34 -12.81 1.40 -2.80
CA ASP A 34 -12.43 1.58 -1.41
C ASP A 34 -10.94 1.41 -1.22
N ASP A 35 -10.43 1.93 -0.11
CA ASP A 35 -9.04 1.71 0.27
C ASP A 35 -8.75 0.22 0.40
N ARG A 36 -7.54 -0.15 -0.01
CA ARG A 36 -7.14 -1.55 -0.05
C ARG A 36 -5.63 -1.69 0.06
N HIS A 37 -5.19 -2.88 0.40
CA HIS A 37 -3.77 -3.25 0.29
C HIS A 37 -3.61 -4.44 -0.63
N VAL A 38 -2.55 -4.42 -1.43
CA VAL A 38 -2.27 -5.47 -2.39
C VAL A 38 -0.78 -5.79 -2.38
N THR A 39 -0.46 -7.04 -2.72
CA THR A 39 0.90 -7.38 -3.14
C THR A 39 1.03 -7.10 -4.63
N ALA A 40 2.28 -7.02 -5.11
CA ALA A 40 2.51 -6.85 -6.55
C ALA A 40 1.93 -8.01 -7.35
N GLU A 41 2.05 -9.23 -6.83
CA GLU A 41 1.51 -10.42 -7.48
C GLU A 41 -0.01 -10.37 -7.61
N GLN A 42 -0.68 -9.93 -6.55
CA GLN A 42 -2.15 -9.76 -6.60
C GLN A 42 -2.55 -8.74 -7.67
N LEU A 43 -1.87 -7.61 -7.70
CA LEU A 43 -2.18 -6.57 -8.67
C LEU A 43 -1.93 -7.04 -10.10
N ARG A 44 -0.84 -7.77 -10.31
CA ARG A 44 -0.56 -8.35 -11.63
C ARG A 44 -1.65 -9.34 -12.03
N GLY A 45 -2.12 -10.16 -11.09
CA GLY A 45 -3.23 -11.08 -11.36
C GLY A 45 -4.51 -10.36 -11.75
N GLU A 46 -4.82 -9.27 -11.08
CA GLU A 46 -5.98 -8.44 -11.43
C GLU A 46 -5.82 -7.80 -12.80
N ALA A 47 -4.63 -7.34 -13.12
CA ALA A 47 -4.35 -6.77 -14.45
C ALA A 47 -4.54 -7.81 -15.54
N THR A 48 -4.06 -9.03 -15.32
CA THR A 48 -4.24 -10.14 -16.27
C THR A 48 -5.72 -10.43 -16.46
N ALA A 49 -6.49 -10.50 -15.38
CA ALA A 49 -7.94 -10.74 -15.45
C ALA A 49 -8.68 -9.62 -16.18
N ALA A 50 -8.16 -8.41 -16.14
CA ALA A 50 -8.73 -7.26 -16.83
C ALA A 50 -8.17 -7.06 -18.24
N SER A 51 -7.42 -8.02 -18.75
CA SER A 51 -6.78 -7.98 -20.07
C SER A 51 -5.79 -6.82 -20.23
N ILE A 52 -5.11 -6.46 -19.14
CA ILE A 52 -4.06 -5.45 -19.16
C ILE A 52 -2.71 -6.17 -19.25
N PRO A 53 -2.01 -6.10 -20.40
CA PRO A 53 -0.73 -6.78 -20.54
C PRO A 53 0.36 -6.02 -19.78
N VAL A 54 0.85 -6.63 -18.71
CA VAL A 54 1.89 -6.00 -17.90
C VAL A 54 2.72 -7.11 -17.22
N SER A 55 4.04 -6.92 -17.19
CA SER A 55 4.91 -7.85 -16.49
C SER A 55 4.93 -7.57 -15.00
N LEU A 56 5.33 -8.56 -14.21
CA LEU A 56 5.47 -8.36 -12.76
C LEU A 56 6.51 -7.28 -12.45
N ALA A 57 7.59 -7.23 -13.22
CA ALA A 57 8.61 -6.19 -13.04
C ALA A 57 8.03 -4.79 -13.25
N THR A 58 7.18 -4.62 -14.27
CA THR A 58 6.51 -3.34 -14.51
C THR A 58 5.56 -2.99 -13.37
N VAL A 59 4.82 -3.97 -12.85
CA VAL A 59 3.93 -3.75 -11.71
C VAL A 59 4.73 -3.25 -10.50
N TYR A 60 5.86 -3.90 -10.18
CA TYR A 60 6.73 -3.43 -9.10
C TYR A 60 7.22 -2.00 -9.33
N ASN A 61 7.66 -1.70 -10.55
CA ASN A 61 8.14 -0.36 -10.88
C ASN A 61 7.05 0.70 -10.67
N VAL A 62 5.85 0.42 -11.11
CA VAL A 62 4.72 1.35 -10.96
C VAL A 62 4.36 1.51 -9.48
N LEU A 63 4.27 0.41 -8.74
CA LEU A 63 3.97 0.48 -7.31
C LEU A 63 5.03 1.30 -6.55
N ASN A 64 6.31 1.10 -6.87
CA ASN A 64 7.39 1.87 -6.26
C ASN A 64 7.32 3.35 -6.62
N GLN A 65 6.98 3.67 -7.87
CA GLN A 65 6.80 5.06 -8.30
C GLN A 65 5.64 5.72 -7.58
N PHE A 66 4.53 5.01 -7.43
CA PHE A 66 3.37 5.53 -6.71
C PHE A 66 3.68 5.74 -5.21
N THR A 67 4.45 4.84 -4.63
CA THR A 67 4.89 4.96 -3.23
C THR A 67 5.80 6.17 -3.06
N ALA A 68 6.78 6.34 -3.93
CA ALA A 68 7.69 7.49 -3.89
C ALA A 68 6.94 8.81 -4.08
N ALA A 69 5.86 8.80 -4.85
CA ALA A 69 5.04 9.98 -5.10
C ALA A 69 4.02 10.26 -3.98
N GLY A 70 3.95 9.41 -2.95
CA GLY A 70 3.03 9.60 -1.84
C GLY A 70 1.61 9.12 -2.09
N LEU A 71 1.36 8.37 -3.15
CA LEU A 71 0.03 7.83 -3.46
C LEU A 71 -0.24 6.52 -2.75
N LEU A 72 0.80 5.81 -2.36
CA LEU A 72 0.72 4.53 -1.66
C LEU A 72 1.69 4.53 -0.48
N ARG A 73 1.43 3.66 0.47
CA ARG A 73 2.39 3.31 1.53
C ARG A 73 2.77 1.86 1.37
N GLU A 74 4.06 1.58 1.47
CA GLU A 74 4.53 0.20 1.51
C GLU A 74 4.55 -0.28 2.95
N VAL A 75 3.97 -1.46 3.18
CA VAL A 75 3.95 -2.12 4.49
C VAL A 75 4.76 -3.40 4.36
N VAL A 76 5.92 -3.44 5.00
CA VAL A 76 6.80 -4.61 4.96
C VAL A 76 6.48 -5.48 6.17
N VAL A 77 6.01 -6.69 5.94
CA VAL A 77 5.55 -7.57 7.03
C VAL A 77 6.58 -8.62 7.42
N ASP A 78 7.42 -9.05 6.48
CA ASP A 78 8.55 -9.94 6.76
C ASP A 78 9.51 -9.92 5.58
N ASN A 79 10.48 -10.83 5.56
CA ASN A 79 11.52 -10.86 4.54
C ASN A 79 10.96 -10.94 3.12
N GLY A 80 11.06 -9.84 2.40
CA GLY A 80 10.68 -9.77 1.00
C GLY A 80 9.20 -9.73 0.73
N ARG A 81 8.36 -9.67 1.76
CA ARG A 81 6.92 -9.58 1.59
C ARG A 81 6.45 -8.16 1.89
N SER A 82 5.96 -7.48 0.86
CA SER A 82 5.46 -6.12 0.98
C SER A 82 4.03 -6.03 0.48
N TYR A 83 3.24 -5.24 1.18
CA TYR A 83 1.91 -4.84 0.75
C TYR A 83 1.95 -3.35 0.41
N PHE A 84 1.18 -2.95 -0.58
CA PHE A 84 1.04 -1.56 -0.97
C PHE A 84 -0.38 -1.12 -0.60
N ASP A 85 -0.45 -0.08 0.21
CA ASP A 85 -1.70 0.36 0.82
C ASP A 85 -2.12 1.69 0.20
N THR A 86 -3.36 1.74 -0.29
CA THR A 86 -3.92 2.99 -0.84
C THR A 86 -4.33 3.97 0.26
N ASN A 87 -4.48 3.49 1.50
CA ASN A 87 -4.74 4.36 2.63
C ASN A 87 -3.41 4.90 3.16
N ILE A 88 -3.13 6.17 2.88
CA ILE A 88 -1.88 6.81 3.25
C ILE A 88 -1.95 7.52 4.61
N ASP A 89 -3.11 7.48 5.28
CA ASP A 89 -3.25 8.05 6.62
C ASP A 89 -2.51 7.17 7.63
N ASP A 90 -2.13 7.76 8.76
CA ASP A 90 -1.46 7.02 9.82
C ASP A 90 -2.39 5.97 10.42
N HIS A 91 -2.00 4.72 10.28
CA HIS A 91 -2.71 3.59 10.85
C HIS A 91 -1.75 2.43 11.01
N HIS A 92 -2.24 1.39 11.65
CA HIS A 92 -1.45 0.19 11.92
C HIS A 92 -2.16 -1.02 11.36
N HIS A 93 -1.60 -2.21 11.54
CA HIS A 93 -2.17 -3.40 10.92
C HIS A 93 -2.07 -4.61 11.84
N PHE A 94 -3.10 -5.47 11.78
CA PHE A 94 -2.93 -6.88 12.11
C PHE A 94 -2.40 -7.60 10.87
N PHE A 95 -1.49 -8.52 11.07
CA PHE A 95 -1.05 -9.44 10.03
C PHE A 95 -1.38 -10.86 10.45
N CYS A 96 -2.21 -11.54 9.67
CA CYS A 96 -2.58 -12.92 9.93
C CYS A 96 -1.54 -13.86 9.32
N GLU A 97 -0.79 -14.54 10.17
CA GLU A 97 0.31 -15.38 9.71
C GLU A 97 -0.17 -16.55 8.85
N ALA A 98 -1.37 -17.07 9.14
CA ALA A 98 -1.92 -18.21 8.41
C ALA A 98 -2.36 -17.84 7.00
N SER A 99 -3.06 -16.72 6.83
CA SER A 99 -3.65 -16.33 5.56
C SER A 99 -2.84 -15.30 4.78
N GLY A 100 -1.93 -14.60 5.46
CA GLY A 100 -1.21 -13.47 4.85
C GLY A 100 -2.06 -12.22 4.73
N ALA A 101 -3.24 -12.17 5.35
CA ALA A 101 -4.13 -11.03 5.26
C ALA A 101 -3.68 -9.89 6.18
N LEU A 102 -3.79 -8.67 5.70
CA LEU A 102 -3.63 -7.46 6.51
C LEU A 102 -5.01 -6.90 6.84
N GLN A 103 -5.15 -6.44 8.08
CA GLN A 103 -6.36 -5.75 8.52
C GLN A 103 -5.96 -4.46 9.20
N ASP A 104 -6.60 -3.36 8.85
CA ASP A 104 -6.27 -2.05 9.39
C ASP A 104 -6.64 -1.94 10.87
N ILE A 105 -5.77 -1.26 11.61
CA ILE A 105 -6.04 -0.82 12.98
C ILE A 105 -5.97 0.70 12.95
N ALA A 106 -7.03 1.36 13.41
CA ALA A 106 -7.05 2.82 13.44
C ALA A 106 -5.88 3.34 14.28
N GLY A 107 -5.26 4.44 13.85
CA GLY A 107 -4.09 4.98 14.54
C GLY A 107 -4.34 5.29 16.00
N GLN A 108 -5.56 5.75 16.33
CA GLN A 108 -5.91 6.06 17.72
C GLN A 108 -6.08 4.84 18.62
N ASP A 109 -6.17 3.64 18.04
CA ASP A 109 -6.35 2.41 18.82
C ASP A 109 -5.02 1.80 19.25
N VAL A 110 -3.90 2.40 18.85
CA VAL A 110 -2.56 1.95 19.23
C VAL A 110 -1.80 3.12 19.83
N MET A 111 -1.36 2.96 21.06
CA MET A 111 -0.54 3.98 21.72
C MET A 111 0.90 3.46 21.82
N VAL A 112 1.83 4.24 21.28
CA VAL A 112 3.26 3.94 21.38
C VAL A 112 3.92 5.01 22.25
N SER A 113 4.66 4.60 23.24
CA SER A 113 5.34 5.51 24.16
C SER A 113 6.74 5.01 24.47
N GLY A 114 7.53 5.85 25.10
CA GLY A 114 8.88 5.46 25.52
C GLY A 114 9.90 5.41 24.40
N ILE A 115 9.63 6.07 23.30
CA ILE A 115 10.56 6.10 22.17
C ILE A 115 11.72 7.02 22.52
N PRO A 116 12.96 6.53 22.40
CA PRO A 116 14.13 7.38 22.63
C PRO A 116 14.27 8.43 21.55
N MET A 117 15.11 9.43 21.83
CA MET A 117 15.42 10.43 20.82
C MET A 117 16.05 9.77 19.59
N PRO A 118 15.68 10.20 18.39
CA PRO A 118 16.30 9.65 17.18
C PRO A 118 17.79 10.02 17.10
N PRO A 119 18.56 9.31 16.29
CA PRO A 119 19.98 9.66 16.12
C PRO A 119 20.15 11.10 15.66
N ALA A 120 21.31 11.67 15.99
CA ALA A 120 21.62 13.07 15.65
C ALA A 120 21.46 13.30 14.15
N GLY A 121 20.84 14.43 13.79
CA GLY A 121 20.62 14.79 12.41
C GLY A 121 19.45 14.10 11.75
N THR A 122 18.64 13.38 12.52
CA THR A 122 17.47 12.67 12.00
C THR A 122 16.21 13.08 12.74
N GLU A 123 15.07 12.78 12.16
CA GLU A 123 13.77 12.91 12.79
C GLU A 123 12.94 11.68 12.53
N ILE A 124 12.00 11.40 13.41
CA ILE A 124 11.11 10.25 13.21
C ILE A 124 10.10 10.61 12.13
N SER A 125 10.13 9.87 11.02
CA SER A 125 9.18 10.11 9.93
C SER A 125 7.81 9.51 10.24
N ARG A 126 7.78 8.33 10.80
CA ARG A 126 6.53 7.68 11.22
C ARG A 126 6.83 6.44 12.05
N ILE A 127 5.80 5.97 12.72
CA ILE A 127 5.86 4.73 13.49
C ILE A 127 4.76 3.81 12.96
N GLU A 128 5.13 2.60 12.62
CA GLU A 128 4.18 1.58 12.18
C GLU A 128 4.22 0.42 13.16
N VAL A 129 3.04 -0.05 13.55
CA VAL A 129 2.92 -1.22 14.41
C VAL A 129 2.24 -2.33 13.62
N ILE A 130 2.86 -3.49 13.60
CA ILE A 130 2.29 -4.68 13.00
C ILE A 130 2.08 -5.70 14.11
N VAL A 131 0.83 -6.02 14.36
CA VAL A 131 0.46 -7.02 15.36
C VAL A 131 0.27 -8.33 14.63
N ARG A 132 1.15 -9.28 14.89
CA ARG A 132 1.08 -10.59 14.25
C ARG A 132 0.12 -11.46 15.01
N VAL A 133 -0.83 -12.03 14.29
CA VAL A 133 -1.81 -12.93 14.87
C VAL A 133 -1.72 -14.29 14.22
N ARG A 134 -2.08 -15.30 14.97
CA ARG A 134 -2.15 -16.67 14.49
C ARG A 134 -3.43 -17.29 15.01
N ALA A 135 -3.88 -18.37 14.38
CA ALA A 135 -5.12 -19.02 14.77
C ALA A 135 -5.01 -19.51 16.22
N ASN A 136 -6.13 -19.43 16.95
CA ASN A 136 -6.20 -19.99 18.30
C ASN A 136 -5.96 -21.49 18.26
N ALA A 137 -5.38 -22.01 19.33
CA ALA A 137 -5.07 -23.43 19.43
C ALA A 137 -6.30 -24.32 19.74
N ASP A 138 -7.45 -23.72 19.99
CA ASP A 138 -8.68 -24.48 20.33
C ASP A 138 -9.27 -25.21 19.16
#